data_3a19681ba17c971c384248e307019c8f
#
_entry.id   3a19681ba17c971c384248e307019c8f
#
_cell.length_a   1.000
_cell.length_b   1.000
_cell.length_c   1.000
_cell.angle_alpha   90.00
_cell.angle_beta   90.00
_cell.angle_gamma   90.00
#
_symmetry.space_group_name_H-M   'P 1'
#
loop_
_entity.id
_entity.type
_entity.pdbx_description
1 polymer ?
#
loop_
_entity_poly.entity_id
_entity_poly.type
_entity_poly.pdbx_seq_one_letter_code
_entity_poly.pdbx_strand_id
1 'polypeptide(L)'
;MAFPNEFRQWAHPTTIVNESPNDPRYGYHDVYVNEKSLDKNSNQGVYPDGSKVLLLFYDLEKTPNDYGRGQLKNYLLMVKDEQLYMKTGGWGFASFAPDTTRQVLDVQKECWSCHSNQSRTDYVFTNFSQ
;
A
#
# COMPACT_ATOMS: atom_id res chain seq x y z
N MET A 1 1.45 -9.80 11.84
CA MET A 1 1.49 -8.41 11.31
C MET A 1 0.38 -7.60 11.98
N ALA A 2 0.76 -6.57 12.71
CA ALA A 2 -0.18 -5.76 13.48
C ALA A 2 -0.53 -4.47 12.74
N PHE A 3 -1.71 -3.92 13.03
CA PHE A 3 -2.11 -2.64 12.45
C PHE A 3 -1.22 -1.52 13.01
N PRO A 4 -0.63 -0.68 12.14
CA PRO A 4 0.27 0.39 12.58
C PRO A 4 -0.53 1.62 13.04
N ASN A 5 -0.91 1.67 14.33
CA ASN A 5 -1.77 2.74 14.86
C ASN A 5 -1.13 4.13 14.73
N GLU A 6 0.20 4.21 14.60
CA GLU A 6 0.96 5.47 14.49
C GLU A 6 1.05 6.01 13.05
N PHE A 7 0.37 5.40 12.09
CA PHE A 7 0.57 5.70 10.66
C PHE A 7 0.31 7.17 10.30
N ARG A 8 -0.52 7.87 11.06
CA ARG A 8 -0.80 9.30 10.80
C ARG A 8 0.44 10.19 10.98
N GLN A 9 1.46 9.69 11.69
CA GLN A 9 2.74 10.37 11.87
C GLN A 9 3.72 10.07 10.74
N TRP A 10 3.39 9.14 9.87
CA TRP A 10 4.22 8.78 8.72
C TRP A 10 4.10 9.80 7.61
N ALA A 11 5.03 9.74 6.65
CA ALA A 11 4.92 10.54 5.43
C ALA A 11 3.70 10.11 4.60
N HIS A 12 3.03 11.10 3.98
CA HIS A 12 1.92 10.87 3.07
C HIS A 12 2.34 11.36 1.68
N PRO A 13 3.14 10.54 0.94
CA PRO A 13 3.75 11.02 -0.30
C PRO A 13 2.78 11.20 -1.44
N THR A 14 1.65 10.49 -1.46
CA THR A 14 0.76 10.54 -2.61
C THR A 14 -0.67 10.12 -2.28
N THR A 15 -1.55 10.58 -3.15
CA THR A 15 -2.94 10.13 -3.27
C THR A 15 -3.14 9.67 -4.70
N ILE A 16 -3.80 8.53 -4.87
CA ILE A 16 -4.08 7.93 -6.18
C ILE A 16 -5.58 7.86 -6.37
N VAL A 17 -6.06 8.37 -7.51
CA VAL A 17 -7.47 8.28 -7.89
C VAL A 17 -7.54 7.41 -9.14
N ASN A 18 -8.23 6.27 -9.03
CA ASN A 18 -8.45 5.37 -10.15
C ASN A 18 -9.93 5.37 -10.52
N GLU A 19 -10.23 5.89 -11.71
CA GLU A 19 -11.59 6.11 -12.19
C GLU A 19 -12.12 4.94 -13.04
N SER A 20 -11.32 3.92 -13.27
CA SER A 20 -11.68 2.79 -14.14
C SER A 20 -12.49 1.76 -13.36
N PRO A 21 -13.83 1.64 -13.56
CA PRO A 21 -14.68 0.77 -12.74
C PRO A 21 -14.31 -0.72 -12.83
N ASN A 22 -13.67 -1.13 -13.91
CA ASN A 22 -13.26 -2.52 -14.10
C ASN A 22 -11.86 -2.84 -13.58
N ASP A 23 -11.14 -1.84 -13.08
CA ASP A 23 -9.82 -2.03 -12.49
C ASP A 23 -9.99 -2.43 -11.02
N PRO A 24 -9.30 -3.49 -10.55
CA PRO A 24 -9.37 -3.87 -9.12
C PRO A 24 -8.88 -2.78 -8.18
N ARG A 25 -8.13 -1.78 -8.69
CA ARG A 25 -7.68 -0.62 -7.91
C ARG A 25 -8.62 0.57 -8.01
N TYR A 26 -9.84 0.40 -8.57
CA TYR A 26 -10.83 1.46 -8.68
C TYR A 26 -11.12 2.07 -7.31
N GLY A 27 -11.06 3.40 -7.23
CA GLY A 27 -11.36 4.13 -6.01
C GLY A 27 -10.35 5.22 -5.68
N TYR A 28 -10.42 5.73 -4.47
CA TYR A 28 -9.57 6.77 -3.93
C TYR A 28 -8.60 6.17 -2.90
N HIS A 29 -7.31 6.39 -3.08
CA HIS A 29 -6.27 5.76 -2.26
C HIS A 29 -5.35 6.79 -1.67
N ASP A 30 -5.24 6.85 -0.35
CA ASP A 30 -4.19 7.59 0.35
C ASP A 30 -3.07 6.62 0.71
N VAL A 31 -1.83 6.99 0.43
CA VAL A 31 -0.66 6.16 0.70
C VAL A 31 0.19 6.80 1.78
N TYR A 32 0.50 6.03 2.82
CA TYR A 32 1.38 6.43 3.91
C TYR A 32 2.59 5.50 3.96
N VAL A 33 3.77 6.06 4.17
CA VAL A 33 5.01 5.28 4.28
C VAL A 33 5.76 5.68 5.53
N ASN A 34 6.33 4.72 6.25
CA ASN A 34 7.12 5.01 7.42
C ASN A 34 8.50 5.56 7.03
N GLU A 35 9.24 6.08 8.00
CA GLU A 35 10.54 6.68 7.78
C GLU A 35 11.53 5.71 7.13
N LYS A 36 11.49 4.44 7.53
CA LYS A 36 12.38 3.42 6.98
C LYS A 36 12.19 3.24 5.48
N SER A 37 10.97 3.37 4.98
CA SER A 37 10.68 3.26 3.54
C SER A 37 11.35 4.34 2.71
N LEU A 38 11.63 5.49 3.29
CA LEU A 38 12.26 6.61 2.57
C LEU A 38 13.75 6.39 2.35
N ASP A 39 14.34 5.39 2.98
CA ASP A 39 15.76 5.07 2.85
C ASP A 39 16.08 4.25 1.59
N LYS A 40 15.09 3.92 0.76
CA LYS A 40 15.30 3.08 -0.42
C LYS A 40 16.34 3.64 -1.39
N ASN A 41 16.42 4.96 -1.53
CA ASN A 41 17.36 5.59 -2.47
C ASN A 41 18.82 5.38 -2.05
N SER A 42 19.11 5.37 -0.74
CA SER A 42 20.43 5.05 -0.23
C SER A 42 20.71 3.54 -0.24
N ASN A 43 19.71 2.73 -0.52
CA ASN A 43 19.80 1.27 -0.61
C ASN A 43 19.56 0.77 -2.04
N GLN A 44 20.01 1.53 -3.04
CA GLN A 44 19.96 1.17 -4.47
C GLN A 44 18.55 0.93 -5.00
N GLY A 45 17.56 1.63 -4.49
CA GLY A 45 16.17 1.50 -4.90
C GLY A 45 15.41 0.35 -4.24
N VAL A 46 16.04 -0.37 -3.34
CA VAL A 46 15.41 -1.47 -2.61
C VAL A 46 14.95 -0.96 -1.25
N TYR A 47 13.71 -1.25 -0.90
CA TYR A 47 13.18 -0.91 0.41
C TYR A 47 13.86 -1.77 1.48
N PRO A 48 14.46 -1.16 2.51
CA PRO A 48 15.09 -1.94 3.58
C PRO A 48 14.05 -2.67 4.43
N ASP A 49 14.49 -3.74 5.10
CA ASP A 49 13.65 -4.44 6.06
C ASP A 49 13.12 -3.45 7.11
N GLY A 50 11.86 -3.62 7.50
CA GLY A 50 11.16 -2.69 8.37
C GLY A 50 10.41 -1.58 7.63
N SER A 51 10.55 -1.48 6.31
CA SER A 51 9.73 -0.56 5.51
C SER A 51 8.27 -0.96 5.60
N LYS A 52 7.39 0.02 5.74
CA LYS A 52 5.94 -0.20 5.79
C LYS A 52 5.25 0.80 4.88
N VAL A 53 4.33 0.28 4.08
CA VAL A 53 3.47 1.07 3.20
C VAL A 53 2.03 0.75 3.58
N LEU A 54 1.27 1.76 3.94
CA LEU A 54 -0.15 1.61 4.29
C LEU A 54 -1.00 2.35 3.29
N LEU A 55 -1.96 1.64 2.71
CA LEU A 55 -2.92 2.18 1.77
C LEU A 55 -4.28 2.31 2.48
N LEU A 56 -4.85 3.52 2.46
CA LEU A 56 -6.22 3.75 2.88
C LEU A 56 -7.09 3.74 1.64
N PHE A 57 -7.97 2.77 1.54
CA PHE A 57 -8.79 2.53 0.36
C PHE A 57 -10.20 3.04 0.61
N TYR A 58 -10.61 4.06 -0.17
CA TYR A 58 -11.92 4.69 -0.04
C TYR A 58 -12.75 4.43 -1.30
N ASP A 59 -14.08 4.43 -1.15
CA ASP A 59 -14.96 4.58 -2.30
C ASP A 59 -14.68 5.90 -2.99
N LEU A 60 -14.82 5.90 -4.32
CA LEU A 60 -14.68 7.12 -5.09
C LEU A 60 -16.00 7.87 -5.07
N GLU A 61 -15.99 9.07 -4.50
CA GLU A 61 -17.14 9.96 -4.52
C GLU A 61 -16.98 10.97 -5.65
N LYS A 62 -17.87 10.89 -6.64
CA LYS A 62 -17.83 11.77 -7.80
C LYS A 62 -18.73 12.98 -7.57
N THR A 63 -18.15 14.17 -7.66
CA THR A 63 -18.89 15.45 -7.67
C THR A 63 -18.92 16.00 -9.11
N PRO A 64 -19.75 17.02 -9.41
CA PRO A 64 -19.79 17.56 -10.77
C PRO A 64 -18.45 18.05 -11.30
N ASN A 65 -17.53 18.48 -10.43
CA ASN A 65 -16.26 19.08 -10.84
C ASN A 65 -15.02 18.33 -10.37
N ASP A 66 -15.18 17.26 -9.56
CA ASP A 66 -14.01 16.60 -8.96
C ASP A 66 -14.35 15.21 -8.42
N TYR A 67 -13.33 14.55 -7.89
CA TYR A 67 -13.43 13.26 -7.19
C TYR A 67 -12.97 13.45 -5.75
N GLY A 68 -13.64 12.79 -4.82
CA GLY A 68 -13.31 12.87 -3.41
C GLY A 68 -13.31 11.51 -2.72
N ARG A 69 -12.89 11.53 -1.47
CA ARG A 69 -12.95 10.34 -0.63
C ARG A 69 -14.41 10.07 -0.25
N GLY A 70 -14.88 8.89 -0.61
CA GLY A 70 -16.12 8.37 -0.09
C GLY A 70 -15.89 7.68 1.24
N GLN A 71 -16.61 6.58 1.47
CA GLN A 71 -16.47 5.81 2.70
C GLN A 71 -15.19 4.97 2.67
N LEU A 72 -14.47 4.91 3.79
CA LEU A 72 -13.32 4.03 3.94
C LEU A 72 -13.77 2.57 3.85
N LYS A 73 -13.15 1.82 2.94
CA LYS A 73 -13.48 0.41 2.69
C LYS A 73 -12.57 -0.51 3.49
N ASN A 74 -11.27 -0.29 3.43
CA ASN A 74 -10.28 -1.10 4.14
C ASN A 74 -8.91 -0.42 4.13
N TYR A 75 -8.00 -1.02 4.89
CA TYR A 75 -6.58 -0.70 4.86
C TYR A 75 -5.82 -1.87 4.26
N LEU A 76 -4.81 -1.58 3.47
CA LEU A 76 -3.87 -2.58 2.96
C LEU A 76 -2.47 -2.22 3.43
N LEU A 77 -1.81 -3.17 4.11
CA LEU A 77 -0.48 -2.96 4.66
C LEU A 77 0.53 -3.85 3.97
N MET A 78 1.65 -3.26 3.55
CA MET A 78 2.83 -3.98 3.09
C MET A 78 3.95 -3.78 4.10
N VAL A 79 4.62 -4.87 4.49
CA VAL A 79 5.77 -4.83 5.41
C VAL A 79 6.94 -5.56 4.77
N LYS A 80 8.09 -4.90 4.71
CA LYS A 80 9.29 -5.49 4.14
C LYS A 80 10.03 -6.33 5.18
N ASP A 81 10.24 -7.61 4.87
CA ASP A 81 11.12 -8.52 5.61
C ASP A 81 11.56 -9.61 4.65
N GLU A 82 12.80 -9.53 4.17
CA GLU A 82 13.28 -10.41 3.11
C GLU A 82 13.37 -11.88 3.53
N GLN A 83 13.65 -12.14 4.81
CA GLN A 83 13.74 -13.51 5.28
C GLN A 83 12.35 -14.13 5.46
N LEU A 84 11.42 -13.39 6.03
CA LEU A 84 10.09 -13.88 6.35
C LEU A 84 9.22 -14.05 5.10
N TYR A 85 9.40 -13.17 4.11
CA TYR A 85 8.53 -13.09 2.92
C TYR A 85 9.30 -13.32 1.61
N MET A 86 10.23 -14.28 1.59
CA MET A 86 11.05 -14.56 0.40
C MET A 86 10.22 -14.86 -0.86
N LYS A 87 9.10 -15.56 -0.71
CA LYS A 87 8.26 -15.99 -1.83
C LYS A 87 7.49 -14.84 -2.49
N THR A 88 7.43 -13.70 -1.85
CA THR A 88 6.69 -12.52 -2.34
C THR A 88 7.60 -11.30 -2.41
N GLY A 89 8.83 -11.50 -2.91
CA GLY A 89 9.78 -10.42 -3.13
C GLY A 89 10.27 -9.72 -1.87
N GLY A 90 10.11 -10.35 -0.70
CA GLY A 90 10.44 -9.77 0.59
C GLY A 90 9.32 -8.96 1.22
N TRP A 91 8.11 -8.95 0.61
CA TRP A 91 6.98 -8.19 1.12
C TRP A 91 5.90 -9.08 1.73
N GLY A 92 5.48 -8.75 2.95
CA GLY A 92 4.26 -9.28 3.54
C GLY A 92 3.09 -8.35 3.30
N PHE A 93 1.89 -8.92 3.19
CA PHE A 93 0.66 -8.17 2.88
C PHE A 93 -0.41 -8.50 3.91
N ALA A 94 -1.15 -7.49 4.36
CA ALA A 94 -2.27 -7.67 5.27
C ALA A 94 -3.38 -6.69 4.93
N SER A 95 -4.62 -7.12 5.13
CA SER A 95 -5.80 -6.28 4.99
C SER A 95 -6.48 -6.10 6.33
N PHE A 96 -7.01 -4.89 6.58
CA PHE A 96 -7.72 -4.55 7.81
C PHE A 96 -9.04 -3.86 7.47
N ALA A 97 -10.09 -4.19 8.21
CA ALA A 97 -11.37 -3.52 8.10
C ALA A 97 -11.27 -2.07 8.61
N PRO A 98 -12.28 -1.22 8.36
CA PRO A 98 -12.26 0.15 8.86
C PRO A 98 -12.10 0.27 10.38
N ASP A 99 -12.55 -0.73 11.14
CA ASP A 99 -12.36 -0.79 12.59
C ASP A 99 -11.00 -1.34 13.01
N THR A 100 -10.09 -1.57 12.05
CA THR A 100 -8.73 -2.10 12.18
C THR A 100 -8.64 -3.59 12.52
N THR A 101 -9.74 -4.34 12.45
CA THR A 101 -9.67 -5.80 12.60
C THR A 101 -9.07 -6.44 11.36
N ARG A 102 -8.29 -7.52 11.57
CA ARG A 102 -7.62 -8.24 10.49
C ARG A 102 -8.63 -8.94 9.59
N GLN A 103 -8.44 -8.80 8.27
CA GLN A 103 -9.24 -9.49 7.26
C GLN A 103 -8.46 -10.64 6.65
N VAL A 104 -9.16 -11.70 6.24
CA VAL A 104 -8.54 -12.82 5.52
C VAL A 104 -8.16 -12.37 4.12
N LEU A 105 -6.94 -12.73 3.69
CA LEU A 105 -6.36 -12.28 2.44
C LEU A 105 -5.60 -13.42 1.78
N ASP A 106 -5.90 -13.70 0.50
CA ASP A 106 -5.07 -14.59 -0.31
C ASP A 106 -3.97 -13.75 -0.95
N VAL A 107 -2.79 -13.72 -0.31
CA VAL A 107 -1.67 -12.88 -0.72
C VAL A 107 -1.23 -13.17 -2.15
N GLN A 108 -1.20 -14.43 -2.56
CA GLN A 108 -0.74 -14.79 -3.91
C GLN A 108 -1.69 -14.28 -4.99
N LYS A 109 -2.98 -14.39 -4.79
CA LYS A 109 -3.98 -13.96 -5.76
C LYS A 109 -4.30 -12.47 -5.68
N GLU A 110 -4.46 -11.94 -4.46
CA GLU A 110 -5.02 -10.60 -4.27
C GLU A 110 -3.97 -9.50 -4.25
N CYS A 111 -2.72 -9.84 -3.94
CA CYS A 111 -1.63 -8.86 -3.83
C CYS A 111 -0.48 -9.17 -4.76
N TRP A 112 0.15 -10.32 -4.58
CA TRP A 112 1.40 -10.64 -5.27
C TRP A 112 1.23 -10.81 -6.79
N SER A 113 0.09 -11.29 -7.25
CA SER A 113 -0.16 -11.44 -8.68
C SER A 113 0.03 -10.13 -9.46
N CYS A 114 -0.30 -8.99 -8.83
CA CYS A 114 -0.05 -7.66 -9.41
C CYS A 114 1.34 -7.14 -9.09
N HIS A 115 1.74 -7.20 -7.81
CA HIS A 115 3.02 -6.62 -7.36
C HIS A 115 4.23 -7.34 -7.94
N SER A 116 4.13 -8.62 -8.28
CA SER A 116 5.25 -9.38 -8.87
C SER A 116 5.76 -8.78 -10.18
N ASN A 117 4.94 -8.00 -10.88
CA ASN A 117 5.32 -7.33 -12.13
C ASN A 117 6.06 -6.01 -11.91
N GLN A 118 6.27 -5.59 -10.66
CA GLN A 118 6.87 -4.31 -10.31
C GLN A 118 8.27 -4.46 -9.70
N SER A 119 9.07 -5.40 -10.20
CA SER A 119 10.41 -5.66 -9.64
C SER A 119 11.34 -4.46 -9.71
N ARG A 120 11.18 -3.58 -10.72
CA ARG A 120 12.02 -2.38 -10.88
C ARG A 120 11.86 -1.37 -9.74
N THR A 121 10.70 -1.36 -9.09
CA THR A 121 10.37 -0.46 -7.98
C THR A 121 10.24 -1.24 -6.68
N ASP A 122 10.96 -2.35 -6.55
CA ASP A 122 10.91 -3.27 -5.42
C ASP A 122 9.46 -3.67 -5.09
N TYR A 123 8.68 -3.98 -6.17
CA TYR A 123 7.31 -4.47 -6.09
C TYR A 123 6.30 -3.47 -5.50
N VAL A 124 6.62 -2.19 -5.49
CA VAL A 124 5.71 -1.13 -5.07
C VAL A 124 5.29 -0.32 -6.31
N PHE A 125 3.99 -0.05 -6.46
CA PHE A 125 3.46 0.65 -7.65
C PHE A 125 3.86 2.11 -7.72
N THR A 126 4.14 2.74 -6.57
CA THR A 126 4.46 4.15 -6.49
C THR A 126 5.93 4.34 -6.16
N ASN A 127 6.59 5.25 -6.85
CA ASN A 127 7.97 5.60 -6.56
C ASN A 127 7.98 6.79 -5.60
N PHE A 128 8.35 6.53 -4.34
CA PHE A 128 8.43 7.58 -3.33
C PHE A 128 9.85 8.15 -3.31
N SER A 129 10.01 9.38 -3.77
CA SER A 129 11.28 10.10 -3.70
C SER A 129 11.27 11.11 -2.58
N GLN A 130 12.42 11.28 -1.96
CA GLN A 130 12.59 12.30 -0.93
C GLN A 130 12.82 13.69 -1.55
#